data_82b224f42a2444c78cf110f0e0213592
#
_entry.id   82b224f42a2444c78cf110f0e0213592
#
_cell.length_a   1.000
_cell.length_b   1.000
_cell.length_c   1.000
_cell.angle_alpha   90.00
_cell.angle_beta   90.00
_cell.angle_gamma   90.00
#
_symmetry.space_group_name_H-M   'P 1'
#
loop_
_entity.id
_entity.type
_entity.pdbx_description
1 polymer ?
#
loop_
_entity_poly.entity_id
_entity_poly.type
_entity_poly.pdbx_seq_one_letter_code
_entity_poly.pdbx_strand_id
1 'polypeptide(L)'
;MCIRDSFSSSDDHDLILTKDDGSTTYQPKFISGNMASYGISFELDYKSMMTAPVAQLMNIKPKVFTLTVIPTGSKIYFENIIDNLYDNAPTSEVVNAIRKCFINKYSAVFVNKKKDSEIILRLEVSTLEHIERVSAIYPYFVHATGSISLIDVKTNVEIFNHEISEKEGSDFNSIEKAGINALKNLANEFGDDICD
;
A
#
# COMPACT_ATOMS: atom_id res chain seq x y z
N MET A 1 -20.66 23.61 -7.38
CA MET A 1 -20.98 22.70 -6.24
C MET A 1 -19.72 22.57 -5.40
N CYS A 2 -19.78 22.93 -4.12
CA CYS A 2 -18.66 22.69 -3.20
C CYS A 2 -18.79 21.30 -2.63
N ILE A 3 -17.72 20.53 -2.68
CA ILE A 3 -17.60 19.24 -2.02
C ILE A 3 -16.66 19.43 -0.86
N ARG A 4 -17.11 19.04 0.32
CA ARG A 4 -16.34 19.10 1.54
C ARG A 4 -16.03 17.69 2.00
N ASP A 5 -14.76 17.33 1.96
CA ASP A 5 -14.29 16.08 2.55
C ASP A 5 -13.97 16.34 4.03
N SER A 6 -14.74 15.76 4.92
CA SER A 6 -14.41 15.80 6.34
C SER A 6 -13.59 14.56 6.70
N PHE A 7 -12.27 14.66 6.60
CA PHE A 7 -11.37 13.73 7.25
C PHE A 7 -11.21 14.15 8.71
N SER A 8 -11.04 13.18 9.59
CA SER A 8 -10.94 13.41 11.04
C SER A 8 -9.73 14.26 11.49
N SER A 9 -8.92 14.78 10.57
CA SER A 9 -7.74 15.60 10.87
C SER A 9 -7.45 16.77 9.91
N SER A 10 -8.14 16.91 8.78
CA SER A 10 -7.98 18.07 7.88
C SER A 10 -9.27 18.33 7.12
N ASP A 11 -9.78 19.57 7.23
CA ASP A 11 -10.88 20.08 6.40
C ASP A 11 -10.33 20.39 5.00
N ASP A 12 -10.23 19.38 4.14
CA ASP A 12 -9.93 19.59 2.73
C ASP A 12 -11.24 19.95 2.00
N HIS A 13 -11.25 21.12 1.37
CA HIS A 13 -12.37 21.63 0.61
C HIS A 13 -12.00 21.68 -0.87
N ASP A 14 -12.60 20.83 -1.68
CA ASP A 14 -12.45 20.89 -3.12
C ASP A 14 -13.68 21.55 -3.78
N LEU A 15 -13.43 22.54 -4.61
CA LEU A 15 -14.45 23.16 -5.49
C LEU A 15 -14.54 22.37 -6.78
N ILE A 16 -15.68 21.73 -7.02
CA ILE A 16 -15.92 20.99 -8.25
C ILE A 16 -17.04 21.64 -9.05
N LEU A 17 -16.74 21.92 -10.31
CA LEU A 17 -17.73 22.41 -11.26
C LEU A 17 -18.58 21.25 -11.79
N THR A 18 -19.89 21.43 -11.82
CA THR A 18 -20.79 20.52 -12.52
C THR A 18 -20.71 20.75 -14.03
N LYS A 19 -20.90 19.70 -14.81
CA LYS A 19 -21.11 19.77 -16.26
C LYS A 19 -22.45 20.44 -16.58
N ASP A 20 -22.68 20.70 -17.87
CA ASP A 20 -23.93 21.33 -18.35
C ASP A 20 -25.19 20.52 -18.03
N ASP A 21 -25.06 19.20 -17.90
CA ASP A 21 -26.12 18.28 -17.49
C ASP A 21 -26.34 18.21 -15.96
N GLY A 22 -25.58 19.00 -15.19
CA GLY A 22 -25.63 19.04 -13.74
C GLY A 22 -24.89 17.90 -13.06
N SER A 23 -24.26 17.00 -13.82
CA SER A 23 -23.45 15.89 -13.26
C SER A 23 -22.03 16.33 -12.94
N THR A 24 -21.41 15.66 -11.97
CA THR A 24 -19.98 15.78 -11.72
C THR A 24 -19.43 14.46 -11.17
N THR A 25 -18.11 14.29 -11.27
CA THR A 25 -17.41 13.14 -10.71
C THR A 25 -16.37 13.67 -9.73
N TYR A 26 -16.39 13.13 -8.53
CA TYR A 26 -15.40 13.41 -7.51
C TYR A 26 -14.57 12.15 -7.23
N GLN A 27 -13.26 12.33 -7.23
CA GLN A 27 -12.32 11.28 -6.86
C GLN A 27 -11.55 11.76 -5.63
N PRO A 28 -11.75 11.11 -4.45
CA PRO A 28 -11.02 11.45 -3.25
C PRO A 28 -9.51 11.23 -3.49
N LYS A 29 -8.68 12.16 -3.01
CA LYS A 29 -7.22 12.09 -3.17
C LYS A 29 -6.60 10.93 -2.40
N PHE A 30 -7.21 10.59 -1.27
CA PHE A 30 -6.72 9.53 -0.40
C PHE A 30 -7.86 8.90 0.41
N ILE A 31 -7.91 7.56 0.42
CA ILE A 31 -8.79 6.78 1.30
C ILE A 31 -7.90 5.74 2.01
N SER A 32 -7.69 5.90 3.33
CA SER A 32 -6.94 4.91 4.10
C SER A 32 -7.78 3.67 4.38
N GLY A 33 -7.26 2.48 4.08
CA GLY A 33 -7.94 1.21 4.35
C GLY A 33 -8.20 0.92 5.84
N ASN A 34 -7.51 1.65 6.75
CA ASN A 34 -7.60 1.43 8.19
C ASN A 34 -8.79 2.13 8.85
N MET A 35 -9.54 2.95 8.13
CA MET A 35 -10.72 3.62 8.68
C MET A 35 -11.97 2.75 8.55
N ALA A 36 -12.79 2.73 9.59
CA ALA A 36 -14.06 2.01 9.58
C ALA A 36 -15.06 2.61 8.57
N SER A 37 -15.03 3.93 8.39
CA SER A 37 -15.86 4.64 7.42
C SER A 37 -15.35 6.04 7.17
N TYR A 38 -15.72 6.61 5.99
CA TYR A 38 -15.49 8.01 5.62
C TYR A 38 -16.81 8.71 5.39
N GLY A 39 -16.91 9.95 5.86
CA GLY A 39 -17.99 10.85 5.50
C GLY A 39 -17.55 11.80 4.38
N ILE A 40 -18.20 11.77 3.24
CA ILE A 40 -18.01 12.76 2.18
C ILE A 40 -19.27 13.63 2.17
N SER A 41 -19.11 14.92 2.44
CA SER A 41 -20.23 15.86 2.45
C SER A 41 -20.19 16.73 1.21
N PHE A 42 -21.35 16.85 0.57
CA PHE A 42 -21.53 17.66 -0.63
C PHE A 42 -22.47 18.84 -0.29
N GLU A 43 -22.01 20.03 -0.59
CA GLU A 43 -22.80 21.24 -0.41
C GLU A 43 -22.86 22.03 -1.73
N LEU A 44 -24.05 22.50 -2.11
CA LEU A 44 -24.20 23.37 -3.26
C LEU A 44 -23.80 24.79 -2.88
N ASP A 45 -22.71 25.30 -3.47
CA ASP A 45 -22.29 26.69 -3.29
C ASP A 45 -23.12 27.65 -4.16
N TYR A 46 -24.34 27.89 -3.69
CA TYR A 46 -25.24 28.86 -4.35
C TYR A 46 -24.79 30.31 -4.14
N LYS A 47 -23.96 30.60 -3.13
CA LYS A 47 -23.49 31.95 -2.86
C LYS A 47 -22.52 32.47 -3.93
N SER A 48 -21.72 31.60 -4.52
CA SER A 48 -20.86 31.94 -5.63
C SER A 48 -21.62 32.21 -6.94
N MET A 49 -22.86 31.72 -7.04
CA MET A 49 -23.71 31.85 -8.24
C MET A 49 -24.63 33.07 -8.20
N MET A 50 -24.72 33.79 -7.09
CA MET A 50 -25.63 34.90 -6.86
C MET A 50 -24.89 36.10 -6.32
N THR A 51 -25.41 37.31 -6.61
CA THR A 51 -24.92 38.52 -5.95
C THR A 51 -25.31 38.53 -4.48
N ALA A 52 -24.46 39.08 -3.61
CA ALA A 52 -24.68 39.08 -2.17
C ALA A 52 -26.07 39.56 -1.72
N PRO A 53 -26.66 40.63 -2.31
CA PRO A 53 -28.00 41.09 -1.95
C PRO A 53 -29.07 40.05 -2.29
N VAL A 54 -28.94 39.34 -3.42
CA VAL A 54 -29.92 38.30 -3.84
C VAL A 54 -29.82 37.10 -2.94
N ALA A 55 -28.60 36.65 -2.57
CA ALA A 55 -28.39 35.56 -1.65
C ALA A 55 -29.00 35.80 -0.25
N GLN A 56 -28.93 37.06 0.24
CA GLN A 56 -29.52 37.46 1.51
C GLN A 56 -31.06 37.50 1.44
N LEU A 57 -31.64 38.00 0.35
CA LEU A 57 -33.10 38.03 0.18
C LEU A 57 -33.70 36.66 0.05
N MET A 58 -33.05 35.72 -0.58
CA MET A 58 -33.60 34.36 -0.79
C MET A 58 -33.51 33.47 0.45
N ASN A 59 -32.70 33.82 1.45
CA ASN A 59 -32.51 33.05 2.70
C ASN A 59 -32.42 31.54 2.47
N ILE A 60 -31.71 31.13 1.41
CA ILE A 60 -31.57 29.73 1.03
C ILE A 60 -30.65 29.06 2.05
N LYS A 61 -31.14 28.06 2.71
CA LYS A 61 -30.31 27.21 3.58
C LYS A 61 -29.58 26.21 2.71
N PRO A 62 -28.24 26.11 2.82
CA PRO A 62 -27.48 25.11 2.08
C PRO A 62 -27.97 23.70 2.44
N LYS A 63 -28.20 22.89 1.42
CA LYS A 63 -28.54 21.50 1.60
C LYS A 63 -27.25 20.68 1.53
N VAL A 64 -26.90 20.08 2.65
CA VAL A 64 -25.73 19.20 2.76
C VAL A 64 -26.20 17.76 2.54
N PHE A 65 -25.53 17.07 1.64
CA PHE A 65 -25.68 15.63 1.44
C PHE A 65 -24.42 14.95 1.95
N THR A 66 -24.58 13.94 2.77
CA THR A 66 -23.45 13.15 3.27
C THR A 66 -23.52 11.73 2.71
N LEU A 67 -22.42 11.28 2.12
CA LEU A 67 -22.20 9.92 1.69
C LEU A 67 -21.25 9.25 2.67
N THR A 68 -21.64 8.10 3.20
CA THR A 68 -20.74 7.28 4.01
C THR A 68 -20.10 6.22 3.12
N VAL A 69 -18.79 6.23 3.02
CA VAL A 69 -18.00 5.24 2.30
C VAL A 69 -17.33 4.30 3.30
N ILE A 70 -17.54 3.01 3.14
CA ILE A 70 -16.91 1.98 3.95
C ILE A 70 -15.83 1.36 3.07
N PRO A 71 -14.52 1.61 3.35
CA PRO A 71 -13.46 1.00 2.57
C PRO A 71 -13.42 -0.51 2.87
N THR A 72 -13.32 -1.29 1.82
CA THR A 72 -13.04 -2.73 1.93
C THR A 72 -11.62 -2.98 1.48
N GLY A 73 -10.85 -3.71 2.26
CA GLY A 73 -9.49 -4.07 1.89
C GLY A 73 -9.45 -4.89 0.59
N SER A 74 -8.46 -4.64 -0.25
CA SER A 74 -8.28 -5.37 -1.50
C SER A 74 -7.98 -6.84 -1.26
N LYS A 75 -8.52 -7.70 -2.11
CA LYS A 75 -8.18 -9.13 -2.11
C LYS A 75 -6.85 -9.35 -2.82
N ILE A 76 -5.87 -9.83 -2.06
CA ILE A 76 -4.50 -10.00 -2.53
C ILE A 76 -4.15 -11.49 -2.65
N TYR A 77 -3.66 -11.89 -3.82
CA TYR A 77 -2.98 -13.16 -4.00
C TYR A 77 -1.47 -12.94 -3.85
N PHE A 78 -0.82 -13.73 -3.00
CA PHE A 78 0.61 -13.57 -2.72
C PHE A 78 1.41 -14.61 -3.52
N GLU A 79 2.28 -14.10 -4.42
CA GLU A 79 3.29 -14.88 -5.13
C GLU A 79 4.66 -14.57 -4.51
N ASN A 80 5.40 -15.58 -4.10
CA ASN A 80 6.75 -15.39 -3.60
C ASN A 80 7.73 -16.32 -4.31
N ILE A 81 8.87 -15.76 -4.70
CA ILE A 81 10.04 -16.44 -5.22
C ILE A 81 11.19 -16.00 -4.31
N ILE A 82 11.65 -16.91 -3.45
CA ILE A 82 12.71 -16.59 -2.51
C ILE A 82 13.77 -17.69 -2.61
N ASP A 83 14.94 -17.32 -3.09
CA ASP A 83 16.07 -18.21 -3.25
C ASP A 83 17.16 -17.84 -2.25
N ASN A 84 17.59 -18.84 -1.46
CA ASN A 84 18.75 -18.69 -0.59
C ASN A 84 19.92 -19.49 -1.18
N LEU A 85 20.90 -18.77 -1.75
CA LEU A 85 22.09 -19.36 -2.38
C LEU A 85 21.72 -20.45 -3.42
N TYR A 86 20.76 -20.12 -4.28
CA TYR A 86 20.21 -20.97 -5.36
C TYR A 86 19.29 -22.11 -4.91
N ASP A 87 19.02 -22.23 -3.61
CA ASP A 87 18.05 -23.19 -3.06
C ASP A 87 16.79 -22.47 -2.54
N ASN A 88 15.62 -23.10 -2.73
CA ASN A 88 14.37 -22.57 -2.17
C ASN A 88 14.46 -22.51 -0.64
N ALA A 89 14.44 -21.32 -0.09
CA ALA A 89 14.57 -21.11 1.35
C ALA A 89 13.23 -21.29 2.10
N PRO A 90 13.25 -21.77 3.35
CA PRO A 90 12.09 -21.68 4.23
C PRO A 90 11.82 -20.21 4.57
N THR A 91 10.77 -19.65 3.97
CA THR A 91 10.56 -18.20 3.83
C THR A 91 9.45 -17.65 4.71
N SER A 92 8.97 -18.43 5.67
CA SER A 92 7.80 -18.08 6.48
C SER A 92 7.93 -16.73 7.21
N GLU A 93 9.13 -16.33 7.63
CA GLU A 93 9.33 -15.09 8.37
C GLU A 93 9.15 -13.86 7.48
N VAL A 94 9.78 -13.84 6.30
CA VAL A 94 9.66 -12.73 5.33
C VAL A 94 8.21 -12.60 4.85
N VAL A 95 7.61 -13.71 4.44
CA VAL A 95 6.23 -13.76 3.97
C VAL A 95 5.26 -13.27 5.05
N ASN A 96 5.45 -13.70 6.30
CA ASN A 96 4.59 -13.28 7.40
C ASN A 96 4.74 -11.81 7.76
N ALA A 97 5.96 -11.25 7.71
CA ALA A 97 6.20 -9.84 7.95
C ALA A 97 5.44 -8.97 6.92
N ILE A 98 5.56 -9.30 5.63
CA ILE A 98 4.87 -8.59 4.55
C ILE A 98 3.36 -8.72 4.67
N ARG A 99 2.84 -9.94 4.90
CA ARG A 99 1.40 -10.13 5.09
C ARG A 99 0.85 -9.31 6.24
N LYS A 100 1.55 -9.32 7.38
CA LYS A 100 1.16 -8.55 8.57
C LYS A 100 1.10 -7.05 8.28
N CYS A 101 2.09 -6.54 7.56
CA CYS A 101 2.12 -5.16 7.10
C CYS A 101 0.89 -4.80 6.27
N PHE A 102 0.64 -5.55 5.19
CA PHE A 102 -0.48 -5.26 4.29
C PHE A 102 -1.85 -5.41 4.97
N ILE A 103 -2.00 -6.36 5.91
CA ILE A 103 -3.23 -6.48 6.70
C ILE A 103 -3.41 -5.24 7.60
N ASN A 104 -2.37 -4.85 8.32
CA ASN A 104 -2.49 -3.79 9.32
C ASN A 104 -2.63 -2.41 8.69
N LYS A 105 -1.86 -2.11 7.64
CA LYS A 105 -1.85 -0.78 7.02
C LYS A 105 -2.93 -0.59 5.96
N TYR A 106 -3.18 -1.61 5.16
CA TYR A 106 -4.07 -1.52 3.99
C TYR A 106 -5.34 -2.37 4.12
N SER A 107 -5.58 -2.99 5.30
CA SER A 107 -6.72 -3.90 5.53
C SER A 107 -6.84 -5.01 4.48
N ALA A 108 -5.71 -5.43 3.92
CA ALA A 108 -5.66 -6.41 2.85
C ALA A 108 -6.22 -7.77 3.28
N VAL A 109 -6.94 -8.43 2.39
CA VAL A 109 -7.48 -9.78 2.59
C VAL A 109 -6.73 -10.75 1.68
N PHE A 110 -5.88 -11.61 2.26
CA PHE A 110 -5.13 -12.59 1.48
C PHE A 110 -6.01 -13.78 1.07
N VAL A 111 -5.99 -14.09 -0.22
CA VAL A 111 -6.73 -15.22 -0.82
C VAL A 111 -5.78 -16.29 -1.33
N ASN A 112 -6.25 -17.55 -1.35
CA ASN A 112 -5.42 -18.70 -1.75
C ASN A 112 -5.42 -18.95 -3.25
N LYS A 113 -6.31 -18.31 -4.01
CA LYS A 113 -6.42 -18.52 -5.47
C LYS A 113 -6.32 -17.19 -6.19
N LYS A 114 -5.47 -17.11 -7.19
CA LYS A 114 -5.26 -15.94 -8.03
C LYS A 114 -6.56 -15.40 -8.64
N LYS A 115 -7.46 -16.28 -9.07
CA LYS A 115 -8.76 -15.90 -9.65
C LYS A 115 -9.70 -15.17 -8.71
N ASP A 116 -9.49 -15.31 -7.39
CA ASP A 116 -10.33 -14.71 -6.35
C ASP A 116 -9.75 -13.39 -5.85
N SER A 117 -8.60 -12.95 -6.41
CA SER A 117 -7.89 -11.72 -6.05
C SER A 117 -8.17 -10.57 -7.01
N GLU A 118 -7.96 -9.37 -6.53
CA GLU A 118 -7.97 -8.11 -7.29
C GLU A 118 -6.54 -7.68 -7.62
N ILE A 119 -5.61 -7.98 -6.71
CA ILE A 119 -4.19 -7.62 -6.80
C ILE A 119 -3.34 -8.87 -6.59
N ILE A 120 -2.26 -8.98 -7.34
CA ILE A 120 -1.18 -9.91 -7.07
C ILE A 120 -0.05 -9.13 -6.40
N LEU A 121 0.31 -9.54 -5.21
CA LEU A 121 1.53 -9.10 -4.55
C LEU A 121 2.63 -10.10 -4.88
N ARG A 122 3.61 -9.68 -5.66
CA ARG A 122 4.75 -10.51 -6.05
C ARG A 122 5.98 -10.06 -5.27
N LEU A 123 6.62 -11.01 -4.61
CA LEU A 123 7.88 -10.85 -3.91
C LEU A 123 8.94 -11.71 -4.58
N GLU A 124 10.02 -11.09 -5.05
CA GLU A 124 11.18 -11.76 -5.61
C GLU A 124 12.40 -11.39 -4.77
N VAL A 125 13.02 -12.36 -4.14
CA VAL A 125 14.19 -12.14 -3.27
C VAL A 125 15.22 -13.22 -3.54
N SER A 126 16.48 -12.82 -3.62
CA SER A 126 17.61 -13.74 -3.76
C SER A 126 18.74 -13.36 -2.81
N THR A 127 19.53 -14.36 -2.42
CA THR A 127 20.75 -14.15 -1.65
C THR A 127 21.96 -14.59 -2.44
N LEU A 128 23.06 -13.86 -2.27
CA LEU A 128 24.35 -14.14 -2.92
C LEU A 128 25.45 -14.08 -1.88
N GLU A 129 26.44 -14.99 -1.98
CA GLU A 129 27.66 -14.90 -1.19
C GLU A 129 28.41 -13.61 -1.54
N HIS A 130 28.73 -12.80 -0.52
CA HIS A 130 29.39 -11.51 -0.76
C HIS A 130 30.89 -11.67 -0.99
N ILE A 131 31.54 -12.46 -0.14
CA ILE A 131 32.98 -12.69 -0.17
C ILE A 131 33.24 -14.14 0.22
N GLU A 132 34.07 -14.84 -0.55
CA GLU A 132 34.52 -16.18 -0.21
C GLU A 132 35.23 -16.16 1.15
N ARG A 133 34.87 -17.07 2.04
CA ARG A 133 35.43 -17.17 3.38
C ARG A 133 36.90 -17.58 3.34
N VAL A 134 37.77 -16.66 3.73
CA VAL A 134 39.23 -16.86 3.69
C VAL A 134 39.75 -17.73 4.84
N SER A 135 39.10 -17.73 6.00
CA SER A 135 39.52 -18.44 7.20
C SER A 135 38.36 -18.72 8.15
N ALA A 136 38.49 -19.79 8.94
CA ALA A 136 37.46 -20.20 9.92
C ALA A 136 37.20 -19.17 11.06
N ILE A 137 38.11 -18.20 11.25
CA ILE A 137 37.95 -17.14 12.24
C ILE A 137 36.99 -16.02 11.76
N TYR A 138 36.68 -15.97 10.47
CA TYR A 138 35.70 -15.01 9.91
C TYR A 138 34.36 -15.66 9.69
N PRO A 139 33.22 -14.95 9.84
CA PRO A 139 31.91 -15.46 9.47
C PRO A 139 31.78 -15.58 7.94
N TYR A 140 30.79 -16.33 7.49
CA TYR A 140 30.26 -16.22 6.15
C TYR A 140 29.46 -14.93 6.05
N PHE A 141 29.58 -14.22 4.92
CA PHE A 141 28.82 -13.03 4.61
C PHE A 141 27.97 -13.27 3.36
N VAL A 142 26.70 -12.98 3.47
CA VAL A 142 25.73 -13.15 2.39
C VAL A 142 24.89 -11.88 2.29
N HIS A 143 24.63 -11.45 1.06
CA HIS A 143 23.74 -10.32 0.78
C HIS A 143 22.40 -10.83 0.27
N ALA A 144 21.33 -10.19 0.71
CA ALA A 144 19.98 -10.37 0.20
C ALA A 144 19.55 -9.12 -0.58
N THR A 145 19.01 -9.34 -1.76
CA THR A 145 18.40 -8.30 -2.60
C THR A 145 17.03 -8.76 -3.09
N GLY A 146 16.18 -7.85 -3.48
CA GLY A 146 14.88 -8.23 -4.03
C GLY A 146 14.00 -7.06 -4.40
N SER A 147 12.80 -7.39 -4.82
CA SER A 147 11.77 -6.43 -5.19
C SER A 147 10.39 -6.92 -4.78
N ILE A 148 9.51 -5.95 -4.59
CA ILE A 148 8.09 -6.19 -4.40
C ILE A 148 7.31 -5.46 -5.46
N SER A 149 6.36 -6.13 -6.08
CA SER A 149 5.48 -5.50 -7.05
C SER A 149 4.01 -5.82 -6.78
N LEU A 150 3.13 -4.87 -7.13
CA LEU A 150 1.69 -5.02 -7.12
C LEU A 150 1.19 -5.01 -8.56
N ILE A 151 0.44 -6.03 -8.93
CA ILE A 151 -0.09 -6.20 -10.27
C ILE A 151 -1.62 -6.24 -10.18
N ASP A 152 -2.31 -5.39 -10.92
CA ASP A 152 -3.76 -5.43 -11.08
C ASP A 152 -4.16 -6.66 -11.89
N VAL A 153 -5.02 -7.51 -11.33
CA VAL A 153 -5.41 -8.80 -11.96
C VAL A 153 -6.22 -8.60 -13.22
N LYS A 154 -7.04 -7.53 -13.30
CA LYS A 154 -7.95 -7.30 -14.44
C LYS A 154 -7.21 -6.78 -15.66
N THR A 155 -6.27 -5.84 -15.44
CA THR A 155 -5.51 -5.19 -16.51
C THR A 155 -4.18 -5.87 -16.78
N ASN A 156 -3.71 -6.69 -15.86
CA ASN A 156 -2.37 -7.30 -15.83
C ASN A 156 -1.25 -6.24 -15.91
N VAL A 157 -1.50 -5.04 -15.38
CA VAL A 157 -0.55 -3.93 -15.33
C VAL A 157 0.08 -3.89 -13.95
N GLU A 158 1.39 -3.75 -13.89
CA GLU A 158 2.12 -3.44 -12.68
C GLU A 158 1.79 -2.01 -12.25
N ILE A 159 1.18 -1.86 -11.07
CA ILE A 159 0.73 -0.58 -10.52
C ILE A 159 1.70 -0.02 -9.46
N PHE A 160 2.60 -0.84 -8.98
CA PHE A 160 3.62 -0.47 -8.02
C PHE A 160 4.81 -1.42 -8.13
N ASN A 161 6.02 -0.87 -8.01
CA ASN A 161 7.27 -1.63 -7.90
C ASN A 161 8.19 -0.90 -6.92
N HIS A 162 8.82 -1.65 -6.04
CA HIS A 162 9.80 -1.15 -5.09
C HIS A 162 10.97 -2.14 -5.01
N GLU A 163 12.16 -1.64 -5.27
CA GLU A 163 13.39 -2.39 -5.09
C GLU A 163 13.84 -2.25 -3.63
N ILE A 164 14.25 -3.37 -3.05
CA ILE A 164 14.67 -3.43 -1.67
C ILE A 164 16.19 -3.29 -1.62
N SER A 165 16.66 -2.38 -0.80
CA SER A 165 18.09 -2.17 -0.61
C SER A 165 18.77 -3.44 -0.12
N GLU A 166 19.99 -3.64 -0.58
CA GLU A 166 20.83 -4.78 -0.23
C GLU A 166 21.05 -4.89 1.29
N LYS A 167 20.82 -6.09 1.84
CA LYS A 167 21.00 -6.38 3.27
C LYS A 167 22.00 -7.51 3.48
N GLU A 168 22.92 -7.27 4.38
CA GLU A 168 23.93 -8.26 4.77
C GLU A 168 23.43 -9.14 5.93
N GLY A 169 23.73 -10.42 5.83
CA GLY A 169 23.64 -11.38 6.92
C GLY A 169 24.95 -12.13 7.11
N SER A 170 25.23 -12.53 8.32
CA SER A 170 26.45 -13.29 8.64
C SER A 170 26.17 -14.44 9.59
N ASP A 171 27.00 -15.52 9.48
CA ASP A 171 26.99 -16.65 10.40
C ASP A 171 28.37 -17.32 10.39
N PHE A 172 28.84 -17.79 11.57
CA PHE A 172 30.14 -18.44 11.69
C PHE A 172 30.13 -19.92 11.26
N ASN A 173 28.96 -20.56 11.27
CA ASN A 173 28.85 -22.00 11.12
C ASN A 173 28.41 -22.42 9.71
N SER A 174 27.57 -21.63 9.05
CA SER A 174 26.97 -22.03 7.79
C SER A 174 26.64 -20.82 6.92
N ILE A 175 26.96 -20.95 5.63
CA ILE A 175 26.63 -19.95 4.63
C ILE A 175 25.13 -19.82 4.42
N GLU A 176 24.39 -20.95 4.52
CA GLU A 176 22.92 -20.95 4.39
C GLU A 176 22.28 -20.20 5.54
N LYS A 177 22.84 -20.30 6.77
CA LYS A 177 22.37 -19.50 7.92
C LYS A 177 22.68 -18.02 7.76
N ALA A 178 23.84 -17.66 7.19
CA ALA A 178 24.16 -16.29 6.84
C ALA A 178 23.12 -15.73 5.85
N GLY A 179 22.73 -16.51 4.83
CA GLY A 179 21.67 -16.15 3.90
C GLY A 179 20.30 -15.96 4.58
N ILE A 180 19.92 -16.86 5.49
CA ILE A 180 18.68 -16.71 6.28
C ILE A 180 18.73 -15.44 7.14
N ASN A 181 19.86 -15.08 7.71
CA ASN A 181 20.02 -13.83 8.47
C ASN A 181 19.91 -12.59 7.57
N ALA A 182 20.47 -12.64 6.36
CA ALA A 182 20.30 -11.58 5.37
C ALA A 182 18.81 -11.39 4.99
N LEU A 183 18.08 -12.48 4.75
CA LEU A 183 16.65 -12.46 4.47
C LEU A 183 15.83 -11.89 5.65
N LYS A 184 16.22 -12.19 6.89
CA LYS A 184 15.57 -11.61 8.09
C LYS A 184 15.81 -10.09 8.19
N ASN A 185 17.02 -9.65 7.94
CA ASN A 185 17.38 -8.24 7.97
C ASN A 185 16.60 -7.47 6.88
N LEU A 186 16.48 -8.06 5.69
CA LEU A 186 15.68 -7.52 4.60
C LEU A 186 14.19 -7.46 4.96
N ALA A 187 13.63 -8.48 5.64
CA ALA A 187 12.24 -8.49 6.08
C ALA A 187 11.92 -7.40 7.12
N ASN A 188 12.87 -7.08 8.01
CA ASN A 188 12.69 -6.02 9.00
C ASN A 188 12.62 -4.64 8.32
N GLU A 189 13.47 -4.37 7.34
CA GLU A 189 13.41 -3.12 6.57
C GLU A 189 12.15 -2.98 5.74
N PHE A 190 11.63 -4.09 5.22
CA PHE A 190 10.32 -4.09 4.57
C PHE A 190 9.22 -3.51 5.46
N GLY A 191 9.28 -3.82 6.76
CA GLY A 191 8.36 -3.27 7.74
C GLY A 191 8.46 -1.75 7.79
N ASP A 192 9.66 -1.23 7.77
CA ASP A 192 9.93 0.20 7.95
C ASP A 192 9.68 1.00 6.66
N ASP A 193 10.10 0.51 5.49
CA ASP A 193 10.00 1.27 4.23
C ASP A 193 8.60 1.27 3.58
N ILE A 194 7.88 0.15 3.67
CA ILE A 194 6.57 -0.01 2.99
C ILE A 194 5.41 0.21 3.96
N CYS A 195 5.65 0.02 5.27
CA CYS A 195 4.62 0.00 6.28
C CYS A 195 4.59 1.19 7.22
N ASP A 196 5.58 2.07 7.20
CA ASP A 196 5.57 3.37 7.86
C ASP A 196 5.16 4.47 6.90
#